data_56524be3cbefcf1ace8d92b9cd80a555
#
_entry.id   56524be3cbefcf1ace8d92b9cd80a555
#
_cell.length_a   1.000
_cell.length_b   1.000
_cell.length_c   1.000
_cell.angle_alpha   90.00
_cell.angle_beta   90.00
_cell.angle_gamma   90.00
#
_symmetry.space_group_name_H-M   'P 1'
#
loop_
_entity.id
_entity.type
_entity.pdbx_description
1 polymer ?
#
loop_
_entity_poly.entity_id
_entity_poly.type
_entity_poly.pdbx_seq_one_letter_code
_entity_poly.pdbx_strand_id
1 'polypeptide(L)'
;EIPLRLVGSEMCIRDRTSMAQKKIKQTAGRDQLGTFAPKFAELNDDILFGEVWSRTEQLSLRDRSLVTITSLISQGITDSSLTFHLQSAKNNGITRTEIAEIITHIGFYAGWPKAWAAFRLAKEVWNEDISKDKDEKTTFQREMIFPIGEPNTAYAQYFTGNSYLAPISREQVSISNVTFEPRCRNNWHIHHATQGGGQMLIGIAGRGWYQEEGKAAVEILPGTVIHIPANVKHWHGAAANSWFAHLAFELSGENTSNEWLEPVTDEEYDKIQMLP
;
A
#
# COMPACT_ATOMS: atom_id res chain seq x y z
N GLU A 1 -18.84 46.53 -44.33
CA GLU A 1 -19.40 45.16 -44.49
C GLU A 1 -18.29 44.16 -44.35
N ILE A 2 -18.28 43.40 -43.25
CA ILE A 2 -17.34 42.31 -42.98
C ILE A 2 -18.19 41.01 -42.99
N PRO A 3 -17.89 40.02 -43.81
CA PRO A 3 -18.66 38.78 -43.81
C PRO A 3 -18.21 37.89 -42.63
N LEU A 4 -19.17 37.52 -41.79
CA LEU A 4 -19.00 36.46 -40.78
C LEU A 4 -18.80 35.11 -41.51
N ARG A 5 -17.64 34.51 -41.37
CA ARG A 5 -17.43 33.10 -41.69
C ARG A 5 -17.72 32.28 -40.44
N LEU A 6 -18.83 31.54 -40.42
CA LEU A 6 -19.06 30.44 -39.54
C LEU A 6 -18.07 29.33 -39.86
N VAL A 7 -17.18 29.04 -38.93
CA VAL A 7 -16.40 27.81 -38.92
C VAL A 7 -17.15 26.84 -38.03
N GLY A 8 -17.84 25.88 -38.64
CA GLY A 8 -18.42 24.74 -37.93
C GLY A 8 -17.33 23.85 -37.39
N SER A 9 -17.19 23.83 -36.05
CA SER A 9 -16.47 22.78 -35.38
C SER A 9 -17.41 21.60 -35.22
N GLU A 10 -17.27 20.61 -36.10
CA GLU A 10 -17.83 19.29 -35.85
C GLU A 10 -17.15 18.70 -34.61
N MET A 11 -17.85 18.82 -33.49
CA MET A 11 -17.49 18.14 -32.26
C MET A 11 -17.81 16.68 -32.46
N CYS A 12 -16.79 15.87 -32.79
CA CYS A 12 -16.88 14.42 -32.74
C CYS A 12 -17.36 14.00 -31.35
N ILE A 13 -18.65 13.74 -31.22
CA ILE A 13 -19.22 12.96 -30.12
C ILE A 13 -18.63 11.56 -30.28
N ARG A 14 -17.55 11.28 -29.58
CA ARG A 14 -17.10 9.90 -29.37
C ARG A 14 -18.25 9.19 -28.67
N ASP A 15 -18.93 8.36 -29.42
CA ASP A 15 -19.82 7.33 -28.90
C ASP A 15 -19.05 6.55 -27.82
N ARG A 16 -19.26 6.91 -26.54
CA ARG A 16 -18.91 6.06 -25.44
C ARG A 16 -19.89 4.89 -25.50
N THR A 17 -19.48 3.84 -26.22
CA THR A 17 -20.08 2.54 -26.03
C THR A 17 -20.01 2.27 -24.52
N SER A 18 -21.14 2.36 -23.86
CA SER A 18 -21.33 2.06 -22.45
C SER A 18 -20.89 0.60 -22.28
N MET A 19 -19.67 0.39 -21.77
CA MET A 19 -19.34 -0.92 -21.22
C MET A 19 -20.36 -1.16 -20.11
N ALA A 20 -21.21 -2.17 -20.30
CA ALA A 20 -22.24 -2.51 -19.33
C ALA A 20 -21.58 -2.70 -17.96
N GLN A 21 -21.86 -1.79 -17.05
CA GLN A 21 -21.29 -1.76 -15.72
C GLN A 21 -21.58 -3.11 -15.04
N LYS A 22 -20.56 -3.84 -14.62
CA LYS A 22 -20.72 -5.16 -14.01
C LYS A 22 -21.48 -5.00 -12.69
N LYS A 23 -22.77 -5.34 -12.70
CA LYS A 23 -23.62 -5.24 -11.50
C LYS A 23 -23.13 -6.21 -10.42
N ILE A 24 -23.05 -5.73 -9.19
CA ILE A 24 -22.79 -6.57 -8.02
C ILE A 24 -24.02 -7.46 -7.82
N LYS A 25 -23.80 -8.77 -7.72
CA LYS A 25 -24.84 -9.73 -7.38
C LYS A 25 -24.79 -10.00 -5.88
N GLN A 26 -25.85 -9.68 -5.18
CA GLN A 26 -26.04 -9.98 -3.77
C GLN A 26 -27.35 -10.75 -3.60
N THR A 27 -27.35 -11.74 -2.72
CA THR A 27 -28.52 -12.58 -2.40
C THR A 27 -28.83 -12.63 -0.91
N ALA A 28 -28.00 -12.00 -0.09
CA ALA A 28 -28.11 -12.08 1.38
C ALA A 28 -29.47 -11.62 1.92
N GLY A 29 -30.10 -10.63 1.28
CA GLY A 29 -31.44 -10.20 1.64
C GLY A 29 -32.48 -11.30 1.39
N ARG A 30 -32.43 -11.94 0.24
CA ARG A 30 -33.34 -13.05 -0.11
C ARG A 30 -33.07 -14.29 0.73
N ASP A 31 -31.82 -14.60 0.98
CA ASP A 31 -31.43 -15.79 1.75
C ASP A 31 -31.88 -15.69 3.22
N GLN A 32 -31.82 -14.50 3.81
CA GLN A 32 -32.14 -14.30 5.22
C GLN A 32 -33.60 -13.89 5.46
N LEU A 33 -34.16 -13.07 4.61
CA LEU A 33 -35.47 -12.41 4.81
C LEU A 33 -36.45 -12.62 3.70
N GLY A 34 -36.12 -13.34 2.62
CA GLY A 34 -36.93 -13.43 1.41
C GLY A 34 -38.36 -13.95 1.65
N THR A 35 -38.55 -14.85 2.62
CA THR A 35 -39.89 -15.37 2.97
C THR A 35 -40.64 -14.49 3.96
N PHE A 36 -39.90 -13.73 4.81
CA PHE A 36 -40.47 -12.87 5.84
C PHE A 36 -40.75 -11.45 5.33
N ALA A 37 -39.79 -10.87 4.60
CA ALA A 37 -39.83 -9.49 4.11
C ALA A 37 -39.36 -9.40 2.66
N PRO A 38 -40.11 -9.97 1.68
CA PRO A 38 -39.65 -10.12 0.30
C PRO A 38 -39.32 -8.78 -0.37
N LYS A 39 -40.07 -7.72 -0.08
CA LYS A 39 -39.82 -6.39 -0.66
C LYS A 39 -38.54 -5.76 -0.08
N PHE A 40 -38.26 -5.95 1.19
CA PHE A 40 -37.00 -5.50 1.79
C PHE A 40 -35.80 -6.24 1.17
N ALA A 41 -35.93 -7.56 1.01
CA ALA A 41 -34.89 -8.38 0.38
C ALA A 41 -34.60 -7.95 -1.06
N GLU A 42 -35.65 -7.67 -1.86
CA GLU A 42 -35.51 -7.12 -3.22
C GLU A 42 -34.78 -5.77 -3.22
N LEU A 43 -35.18 -4.84 -2.36
CA LEU A 43 -34.55 -3.51 -2.26
C LEU A 43 -33.10 -3.61 -1.84
N ASN A 44 -32.78 -4.51 -0.90
CA ASN A 44 -31.41 -4.75 -0.45
C ASN A 44 -30.54 -5.31 -1.60
N ASP A 45 -31.00 -6.38 -2.24
CA ASP A 45 -30.17 -7.12 -3.18
C ASP A 45 -30.07 -6.41 -4.54
N ASP A 46 -31.21 -5.94 -5.09
CA ASP A 46 -31.28 -5.41 -6.44
C ASP A 46 -30.97 -3.91 -6.49
N ILE A 47 -31.49 -3.13 -5.55
CA ILE A 47 -31.33 -1.66 -5.58
C ILE A 47 -30.07 -1.23 -4.84
N LEU A 48 -29.94 -1.59 -3.56
CA LEU A 48 -28.78 -1.16 -2.78
C LEU A 48 -27.49 -1.71 -3.39
N PHE A 49 -27.36 -3.02 -3.51
CA PHE A 49 -26.13 -3.63 -4.03
C PHE A 49 -26.11 -3.65 -5.57
N GLY A 50 -27.19 -4.05 -6.22
CA GLY A 50 -27.27 -4.19 -7.66
C GLY A 50 -27.19 -2.87 -8.44
N GLU A 51 -27.63 -1.77 -7.85
CA GLU A 51 -27.60 -0.45 -8.50
C GLU A 51 -26.66 0.53 -7.78
N VAL A 52 -26.91 0.84 -6.49
CA VAL A 52 -26.15 1.89 -5.80
C VAL A 52 -24.68 1.51 -5.61
N TRP A 53 -24.38 0.34 -5.08
CA TRP A 53 -23.01 -0.13 -4.90
C TRP A 53 -22.29 -0.43 -6.22
N SER A 54 -23.03 -0.72 -7.28
CA SER A 54 -22.48 -0.99 -8.61
C SER A 54 -21.99 0.27 -9.36
N ARG A 55 -22.27 1.47 -8.84
CA ARG A 55 -21.85 2.75 -9.46
C ARG A 55 -20.37 3.05 -9.14
N THR A 56 -19.48 2.17 -9.55
CA THR A 56 -18.06 2.21 -9.19
C THR A 56 -17.28 3.33 -9.87
N GLU A 57 -17.75 3.84 -11.01
CA GLU A 57 -17.17 5.01 -11.68
C GLU A 57 -17.42 6.32 -10.92
N GLN A 58 -18.52 6.41 -10.16
CA GLN A 58 -18.86 7.60 -9.39
C GLN A 58 -18.23 7.60 -8.00
N LEU A 59 -18.12 6.41 -7.40
CA LEU A 59 -17.47 6.21 -6.10
C LEU A 59 -16.97 4.76 -6.01
N SER A 60 -15.70 4.59 -5.72
CA SER A 60 -15.09 3.26 -5.64
C SER A 60 -15.73 2.38 -4.56
N LEU A 61 -15.63 1.05 -4.69
CA LEU A 61 -16.08 0.12 -3.66
C LEU A 61 -15.37 0.34 -2.33
N ARG A 62 -14.10 0.72 -2.41
CA ARG A 62 -13.27 1.06 -1.26
C ARG A 62 -13.85 2.26 -0.51
N ASP A 63 -14.11 3.35 -1.22
CA ASP A 63 -14.65 4.57 -0.62
C ASP A 63 -16.08 4.40 -0.11
N ARG A 64 -16.90 3.61 -0.81
CA ARG A 64 -18.24 3.22 -0.31
C ARG A 64 -18.15 2.45 1.00
N SER A 65 -17.21 1.52 1.11
CA SER A 65 -16.96 0.79 2.36
C SER A 65 -16.55 1.75 3.48
N LEU A 66 -15.65 2.70 3.20
CA LEU A 66 -15.20 3.71 4.16
C LEU A 66 -16.36 4.57 4.65
N VAL A 67 -17.21 5.08 3.75
CA VAL A 67 -18.39 5.87 4.10
C VAL A 67 -19.38 5.05 4.94
N THR A 68 -19.61 3.77 4.56
CA THR A 68 -20.54 2.89 5.27
C THR A 68 -20.06 2.57 6.68
N ILE A 69 -18.82 2.14 6.86
CA ILE A 69 -18.28 1.83 8.20
C ILE A 69 -18.25 3.07 9.09
N THR A 70 -17.86 4.24 8.54
CA THR A 70 -17.88 5.51 9.27
C THR A 70 -19.28 5.86 9.75
N SER A 71 -20.28 5.71 8.88
CA SER A 71 -21.68 5.97 9.20
C SER A 71 -22.19 5.04 10.30
N LEU A 72 -21.93 3.73 10.21
CA LEU A 72 -22.35 2.74 11.21
C LEU A 72 -21.71 3.01 12.57
N ILE A 73 -20.40 3.25 12.62
CA ILE A 73 -19.70 3.56 13.87
C ILE A 73 -20.26 4.83 14.51
N SER A 74 -20.49 5.88 13.70
CA SER A 74 -21.00 7.15 14.20
C SER A 74 -22.41 7.02 14.80
N GLN A 75 -23.24 6.14 14.26
CA GLN A 75 -24.56 5.81 14.82
C GLN A 75 -24.49 4.89 16.04
N GLY A 76 -23.34 4.28 16.33
CA GLY A 76 -23.19 3.31 17.42
C GLY A 76 -23.63 1.90 17.06
N ILE A 77 -23.79 1.61 15.78
CA ILE A 77 -24.07 0.26 15.28
C ILE A 77 -22.75 -0.52 15.29
N THR A 78 -22.55 -1.33 16.31
CA THR A 78 -21.30 -2.08 16.57
C THR A 78 -21.59 -3.55 16.82
N ASP A 79 -22.47 -4.11 16.02
CA ASP A 79 -22.90 -5.51 16.01
C ASP A 79 -22.39 -6.25 14.73
N SER A 80 -23.04 -7.37 14.41
CA SER A 80 -22.73 -8.16 13.21
C SER A 80 -22.85 -7.38 11.89
N SER A 81 -23.69 -6.33 11.86
CA SER A 81 -23.80 -5.47 10.65
C SER A 81 -22.49 -4.74 10.40
N LEU A 82 -21.86 -4.19 11.45
CA LEU A 82 -20.54 -3.56 11.31
C LEU A 82 -19.48 -4.59 10.93
N THR A 83 -19.49 -5.80 11.51
CA THR A 83 -18.55 -6.87 11.17
C THR A 83 -18.61 -7.22 9.68
N PHE A 84 -19.83 -7.34 9.12
CA PHE A 84 -20.02 -7.59 7.68
C PHE A 84 -19.39 -6.48 6.83
N HIS A 85 -19.61 -5.21 7.18
CA HIS A 85 -19.09 -4.08 6.43
C HIS A 85 -17.57 -3.89 6.62
N LEU A 86 -17.01 -4.24 7.77
CA LEU A 86 -15.56 -4.30 7.98
C LEU A 86 -14.92 -5.39 7.10
N GLN A 87 -15.53 -6.58 7.00
CA GLN A 87 -15.06 -7.64 6.11
C GLN A 87 -15.13 -7.19 4.62
N SER A 88 -16.21 -6.52 4.24
CA SER A 88 -16.34 -5.94 2.90
C SER A 88 -15.28 -4.87 2.64
N ALA A 89 -14.97 -4.03 3.62
CA ALA A 89 -13.94 -3.01 3.54
C ALA A 89 -12.55 -3.63 3.33
N LYS A 90 -12.22 -4.70 4.06
CA LYS A 90 -10.99 -5.48 3.87
C LYS A 90 -10.91 -6.05 2.45
N ASN A 91 -11.98 -6.68 1.96
CA ASN A 91 -12.04 -7.25 0.61
C ASN A 91 -11.93 -6.17 -0.49
N ASN A 92 -12.33 -4.94 -0.20
CA ASN A 92 -12.26 -3.79 -1.10
C ASN A 92 -10.94 -3.00 -0.93
N GLY A 93 -9.94 -3.55 -0.25
CA GLY A 93 -8.58 -3.04 -0.20
C GLY A 93 -8.29 -2.05 0.94
N ILE A 94 -9.15 -1.94 1.96
CA ILE A 94 -8.80 -1.19 3.17
C ILE A 94 -7.87 -2.05 4.03
N THR A 95 -6.66 -1.55 4.24
CA THR A 95 -5.64 -2.25 5.00
C THR A 95 -5.87 -2.16 6.51
N ARG A 96 -5.17 -2.99 7.29
CA ARG A 96 -5.18 -2.96 8.76
C ARG A 96 -4.75 -1.60 9.31
N THR A 97 -3.71 -1.00 8.74
CA THR A 97 -3.22 0.31 9.16
C THR A 97 -4.25 1.39 8.89
N GLU A 98 -4.85 1.38 7.70
CA GLU A 98 -5.88 2.35 7.35
C GLU A 98 -7.11 2.25 8.24
N ILE A 99 -7.63 1.03 8.51
CA ILE A 99 -8.81 0.90 9.38
C ILE A 99 -8.51 1.36 10.81
N ALA A 100 -7.29 1.15 11.30
CA ALA A 100 -6.88 1.67 12.60
C ALA A 100 -6.91 3.21 12.63
N GLU A 101 -6.37 3.87 11.63
CA GLU A 101 -6.40 5.32 11.50
C GLU A 101 -7.83 5.86 11.32
N ILE A 102 -8.66 5.21 10.49
CA ILE A 102 -10.05 5.57 10.29
C ILE A 102 -10.82 5.55 11.62
N ILE A 103 -10.72 4.46 12.39
CA ILE A 103 -11.42 4.33 13.67
C ILE A 103 -10.87 5.33 14.71
N THR A 104 -9.56 5.55 14.73
CA THR A 104 -8.93 6.57 15.59
C THR A 104 -9.49 7.94 15.28
N HIS A 105 -9.52 8.32 14.02
CA HIS A 105 -10.08 9.60 13.57
C HIS A 105 -11.56 9.75 13.96
N ILE A 106 -12.38 8.73 13.68
CA ILE A 106 -13.80 8.72 14.03
C ILE A 106 -14.02 8.88 15.55
N GLY A 107 -13.12 8.35 16.37
CA GLY A 107 -13.20 8.47 17.83
C GLY A 107 -13.35 9.90 18.34
N PHE A 108 -12.75 10.87 17.65
CA PHE A 108 -12.85 12.30 17.98
C PHE A 108 -14.19 12.94 17.57
N TYR A 109 -14.89 12.39 16.59
CA TYR A 109 -16.14 12.92 16.07
C TYR A 109 -17.39 12.16 16.59
N ALA A 110 -17.28 10.84 16.78
CA ALA A 110 -18.38 9.99 17.17
C ALA A 110 -18.34 9.54 18.65
N GLY A 111 -17.19 9.74 19.30
CA GLY A 111 -17.00 9.42 20.71
C GLY A 111 -16.20 8.13 20.93
N TRP A 112 -15.35 8.18 21.94
CA TRP A 112 -14.36 7.16 22.29
C TRP A 112 -14.95 5.75 22.55
N PRO A 113 -16.11 5.60 23.26
CA PRO A 113 -16.69 4.27 23.46
C PRO A 113 -17.08 3.55 22.18
N LYS A 114 -17.55 4.28 21.16
CA LYS A 114 -17.90 3.72 19.84
C LYS A 114 -16.66 3.27 19.09
N ALA A 115 -15.58 4.05 19.15
CA ALA A 115 -14.30 3.67 18.58
C ALA A 115 -13.75 2.37 19.21
N TRP A 116 -13.80 2.24 20.54
CA TRP A 116 -13.41 1.02 21.24
C TRP A 116 -14.22 -0.21 20.80
N ALA A 117 -15.54 -0.06 20.65
CA ALA A 117 -16.40 -1.12 20.17
C ALA A 117 -16.05 -1.52 18.73
N ALA A 118 -15.84 -0.54 17.85
CA ALA A 118 -15.41 -0.78 16.47
C ALA A 118 -14.04 -1.47 16.39
N PHE A 119 -13.06 -1.06 17.21
CA PHE A 119 -11.75 -1.72 17.27
C PHE A 119 -11.81 -3.18 17.65
N ARG A 120 -12.71 -3.57 18.55
CA ARG A 120 -12.88 -5.00 18.90
C ARG A 120 -13.26 -5.82 17.67
N LEU A 121 -14.24 -5.35 16.89
CA LEU A 121 -14.69 -6.03 15.67
C LEU A 121 -13.63 -5.95 14.55
N ALA A 122 -13.01 -4.80 14.35
CA ALA A 122 -11.95 -4.65 13.36
C ALA A 122 -10.77 -5.59 13.66
N LYS A 123 -10.38 -5.73 14.92
CA LYS A 123 -9.33 -6.65 15.34
C LYS A 123 -9.64 -8.11 15.00
N GLU A 124 -10.89 -8.52 15.07
CA GLU A 124 -11.33 -9.87 14.67
C GLU A 124 -11.22 -10.06 13.16
N VAL A 125 -11.67 -9.07 12.37
CA VAL A 125 -11.65 -9.12 10.91
C VAL A 125 -10.22 -9.13 10.33
N TRP A 126 -9.30 -8.37 10.92
CA TRP A 126 -7.88 -8.31 10.49
C TRP A 126 -6.94 -9.19 11.34
N ASN A 127 -7.48 -10.12 12.14
CA ASN A 127 -6.68 -10.98 13.02
C ASN A 127 -5.77 -11.95 12.23
N GLU A 128 -6.24 -12.45 11.11
CA GLU A 128 -5.45 -13.35 10.25
C GLU A 128 -4.21 -12.66 9.66
N ASP A 129 -4.31 -11.33 9.40
CA ASP A 129 -3.19 -10.56 8.89
C ASP A 129 -2.08 -10.42 9.96
N ILE A 130 -2.45 -10.31 11.24
CA ILE A 130 -1.48 -10.26 12.35
C ILE A 130 -0.72 -11.59 12.49
N SER A 131 -1.42 -12.71 12.31
CA SER A 131 -0.79 -14.03 12.41
C SER A 131 0.10 -14.31 11.20
N LYS A 132 -0.35 -13.93 9.99
CA LYS A 132 0.43 -14.05 8.76
C LYS A 132 1.68 -13.19 8.81
N ASP A 133 1.57 -11.89 9.15
CA ASP A 133 2.71 -10.98 9.24
C ASP A 133 3.77 -11.49 10.23
N LYS A 134 3.34 -12.01 11.40
CA LYS A 134 4.26 -12.61 12.37
C LYS A 134 4.88 -13.89 11.88
N ASP A 135 4.12 -14.73 11.18
CA ASP A 135 4.59 -16.00 10.66
C ASP A 135 5.51 -15.78 9.46
N GLU A 136 5.17 -14.87 8.55
CA GLU A 136 6.01 -14.49 7.42
C GLU A 136 7.33 -13.87 7.86
N LYS A 137 7.31 -12.92 8.80
CA LYS A 137 8.53 -12.33 9.38
C LYS A 137 9.40 -13.39 10.05
N THR A 138 8.79 -14.29 10.81
CA THR A 138 9.50 -15.37 11.50
C THR A 138 10.10 -16.36 10.52
N THR A 139 9.35 -16.70 9.47
CA THR A 139 9.82 -17.58 8.39
C THR A 139 10.98 -16.93 7.65
N PHE A 140 10.85 -15.67 7.25
CA PHE A 140 11.90 -14.93 6.58
C PHE A 140 13.16 -14.79 7.44
N GLN A 141 13.00 -14.56 8.76
CA GLN A 141 14.16 -14.53 9.69
C GLN A 141 14.94 -15.85 9.71
N ARG A 142 14.27 -16.99 9.56
CA ARG A 142 14.95 -18.30 9.53
C ARG A 142 15.76 -18.52 8.26
N GLU A 143 15.41 -17.87 7.17
CA GLU A 143 16.12 -17.93 5.89
C GLU A 143 17.35 -17.02 5.86
N MET A 144 17.44 -16.07 6.82
CA MET A 144 18.52 -15.08 6.87
C MET A 144 19.67 -15.49 7.79
N ILE A 145 20.88 -15.17 7.36
CA ILE A 145 22.10 -15.31 8.17
C ILE A 145 22.17 -14.18 9.22
N PHE A 146 21.73 -12.98 8.86
CA PHE A 146 21.75 -11.80 9.72
C PHE A 146 20.37 -11.54 10.33
N PRO A 147 20.30 -10.91 11.54
CA PRO A 147 19.02 -10.58 12.14
C PRO A 147 18.27 -9.54 11.30
N ILE A 148 16.93 -9.62 11.29
CA ILE A 148 16.07 -8.59 10.70
C ILE A 148 16.34 -7.22 11.36
N GLY A 149 16.57 -7.21 12.66
CA GLY A 149 16.80 -5.99 13.42
C GLY A 149 15.54 -5.37 13.98
N GLU A 150 15.71 -4.15 14.49
CA GLU A 150 14.63 -3.36 15.08
C GLU A 150 13.88 -2.56 14.01
N PRO A 151 12.62 -2.16 14.27
CA PRO A 151 11.90 -1.25 13.38
C PRO A 151 12.71 0.00 13.08
N ASN A 152 12.82 0.36 11.82
CA ASN A 152 13.62 1.47 11.33
C ASN A 152 12.93 2.83 11.57
N THR A 153 12.64 3.13 12.84
CA THR A 153 11.84 4.31 13.24
C THR A 153 12.53 5.63 12.94
N ALA A 154 13.86 5.68 13.02
CA ALA A 154 14.64 6.89 12.78
C ALA A 154 14.54 7.40 11.33
N TYR A 155 14.36 6.50 10.39
CA TYR A 155 14.26 6.81 8.96
C TYR A 155 12.86 6.55 8.39
N ALA A 156 11.87 6.21 9.22
CA ALA A 156 10.52 5.82 8.78
C ALA A 156 9.88 6.82 7.82
N GLN A 157 10.13 8.12 8.01
CA GLN A 157 9.63 9.19 7.12
C GLN A 157 10.15 9.11 5.67
N TYR A 158 11.22 8.36 5.42
CA TYR A 158 11.83 8.18 4.10
C TYR A 158 11.49 6.82 3.46
N PHE A 159 10.54 6.08 4.06
CA PHE A 159 10.11 4.77 3.57
C PHE A 159 8.60 4.72 3.40
N THR A 160 8.16 4.10 2.33
CA THR A 160 6.77 3.67 2.17
C THR A 160 6.68 2.22 2.63
N GLY A 161 5.88 1.93 3.67
CA GLY A 161 5.80 0.61 4.29
C GLY A 161 6.78 0.40 5.45
N ASN A 162 6.83 -0.81 5.98
CA ASN A 162 7.64 -1.15 7.15
C ASN A 162 9.03 -1.64 6.74
N SER A 163 10.06 -1.12 7.40
CA SER A 163 11.44 -1.56 7.26
C SER A 163 12.10 -1.76 8.63
N TYR A 164 13.16 -2.54 8.63
CA TYR A 164 13.94 -2.90 9.82
C TYR A 164 15.41 -2.67 9.55
N LEU A 165 16.17 -2.38 10.61
CA LEU A 165 17.59 -2.10 10.52
C LEU A 165 18.34 -2.89 11.60
N ALA A 166 19.34 -3.65 11.17
CA ALA A 166 20.31 -4.31 12.04
C ALA A 166 21.72 -3.83 11.70
N PRO A 167 22.40 -3.08 12.58
CA PRO A 167 23.83 -2.80 12.40
C PRO A 167 24.64 -4.09 12.49
N ILE A 168 25.45 -4.37 11.48
CA ILE A 168 26.32 -5.55 11.41
C ILE A 168 27.75 -5.18 11.79
N SER A 169 28.23 -4.03 11.32
CA SER A 169 29.52 -3.47 11.68
C SER A 169 29.42 -1.96 11.82
N ARG A 170 30.17 -1.40 12.78
CA ARG A 170 30.31 0.06 12.96
C ARG A 170 31.80 0.48 12.94
N GLU A 171 32.70 -0.47 12.83
CA GLU A 171 34.13 -0.24 12.80
C GLU A 171 34.66 -0.37 11.39
N GLN A 172 35.59 0.51 11.00
CA GLN A 172 36.21 0.62 9.68
C GLN A 172 35.24 0.86 8.54
N VAL A 173 34.31 -0.06 8.31
CA VAL A 173 33.23 0.05 7.32
C VAL A 173 31.89 -0.10 8.03
N SER A 174 31.03 0.89 7.88
CA SER A 174 29.65 0.81 8.35
C SER A 174 28.85 -0.13 7.46
N ILE A 175 28.31 -1.19 8.06
CA ILE A 175 27.49 -2.18 7.37
C ILE A 175 26.19 -2.35 8.13
N SER A 176 25.08 -2.23 7.43
CA SER A 176 23.78 -2.49 8.00
C SER A 176 23.01 -3.51 7.17
N ASN A 177 22.32 -4.43 7.83
CA ASN A 177 21.27 -5.21 7.19
C ASN A 177 19.99 -4.39 7.20
N VAL A 178 19.47 -4.07 6.01
CA VAL A 178 18.18 -3.37 5.82
C VAL A 178 17.19 -4.37 5.31
N THR A 179 16.09 -4.54 6.05
CA THR A 179 15.02 -5.49 5.73
C THR A 179 13.73 -4.74 5.45
N PHE A 180 13.04 -5.12 4.40
CA PHE A 180 11.82 -4.54 3.89
C PHE A 180 10.69 -5.57 3.89
N GLU A 181 9.54 -5.20 4.40
CA GLU A 181 8.30 -5.95 4.17
C GLU A 181 7.88 -5.88 2.69
N PRO A 182 7.01 -6.79 2.20
CA PRO A 182 6.46 -6.71 0.85
C PRO A 182 5.94 -5.31 0.53
N ARG A 183 6.24 -4.78 -0.65
CA ARG A 183 5.93 -3.42 -1.14
C ARG A 183 6.69 -2.29 -0.45
N CYS A 184 7.43 -2.51 0.62
CA CYS A 184 8.20 -1.47 1.27
C CYS A 184 9.36 -1.02 0.38
N ARG A 185 9.55 0.30 0.27
CA ARG A 185 10.61 0.95 -0.49
C ARG A 185 11.03 2.26 0.16
N ASN A 186 12.28 2.63 -0.04
CA ASN A 186 12.73 3.95 0.37
C ASN A 186 12.38 5.02 -0.69
N ASN A 187 12.49 6.27 -0.28
CA ASN A 187 12.36 7.41 -1.17
C ASN A 187 13.52 7.45 -2.18
N TRP A 188 13.36 8.20 -3.25
CA TRP A 188 14.47 8.65 -4.06
C TRP A 188 15.48 9.34 -3.17
N HIS A 189 16.77 9.03 -3.36
CA HIS A 189 17.86 9.63 -2.57
C HIS A 189 19.18 9.62 -3.31
N ILE A 190 20.13 10.40 -2.79
CA ILE A 190 21.46 10.56 -3.37
C ILE A 190 22.51 10.45 -2.25
N HIS A 191 23.55 9.65 -2.47
CA HIS A 191 24.76 9.66 -1.67
C HIS A 191 25.77 10.58 -2.34
N HIS A 192 25.90 11.80 -1.83
CA HIS A 192 26.82 12.80 -2.36
C HIS A 192 28.26 12.53 -1.94
N ALA A 193 29.20 12.79 -2.83
CA ALA A 193 30.63 12.90 -2.53
C ALA A 193 31.35 13.72 -3.60
N THR A 194 32.42 14.40 -3.24
CA THR A 194 33.30 15.11 -4.20
C THR A 194 34.35 14.21 -4.81
N GLN A 195 34.75 13.15 -4.07
CA GLN A 195 35.65 12.09 -4.55
C GLN A 195 35.33 10.79 -3.81
N GLY A 196 35.35 9.65 -4.53
CA GLY A 196 34.93 8.36 -3.97
C GLY A 196 33.45 8.36 -3.59
N GLY A 197 33.10 7.73 -2.46
CA GLY A 197 31.74 7.68 -1.93
C GLY A 197 30.79 6.78 -2.71
N GLY A 198 29.50 6.99 -2.51
CA GLY A 198 28.44 6.14 -3.03
C GLY A 198 28.05 5.02 -2.07
N GLN A 199 27.31 4.05 -2.57
CA GLN A 199 26.80 2.93 -1.78
C GLN A 199 26.99 1.60 -2.51
N MET A 200 27.12 0.52 -1.75
CA MET A 200 27.05 -0.84 -2.29
C MET A 200 25.92 -1.60 -1.60
N LEU A 201 25.13 -2.31 -2.37
CA LEU A 201 24.12 -3.23 -1.85
C LEU A 201 24.48 -4.66 -2.20
N ILE A 202 24.29 -5.59 -1.25
CA ILE A 202 24.39 -7.02 -1.48
C ILE A 202 23.09 -7.67 -1.04
N GLY A 203 22.34 -8.22 -1.98
CA GLY A 203 21.13 -8.99 -1.68
C GLY A 203 21.46 -10.23 -0.85
N ILE A 204 20.74 -10.46 0.25
CA ILE A 204 21.01 -11.60 1.15
C ILE A 204 19.79 -12.51 1.32
N ALA A 205 18.56 -12.00 1.18
CA ALA A 205 17.36 -12.80 1.28
C ALA A 205 16.18 -12.17 0.53
N GLY A 206 15.25 -12.99 0.07
CA GLY A 206 14.06 -12.54 -0.62
C GLY A 206 14.33 -11.91 -1.98
N ARG A 207 13.43 -11.00 -2.40
CA ARG A 207 13.44 -10.38 -3.72
C ARG A 207 13.17 -8.89 -3.62
N GLY A 208 13.99 -8.07 -4.25
CA GLY A 208 13.86 -6.62 -4.26
C GLY A 208 14.22 -5.98 -5.59
N TRP A 209 14.14 -4.66 -5.60
CA TRP A 209 14.43 -3.82 -6.75
C TRP A 209 15.39 -2.69 -6.40
N TYR A 210 16.19 -2.31 -7.37
CA TYR A 210 16.98 -1.10 -7.40
C TYR A 210 16.72 -0.35 -8.70
N GLN A 211 16.63 0.97 -8.65
CA GLN A 211 16.47 1.79 -9.85
C GLN A 211 17.22 3.11 -9.72
N GLU A 212 17.99 3.46 -10.74
CA GLU A 212 18.51 4.81 -10.95
C GLU A 212 17.50 5.65 -11.75
N GLU A 213 17.46 6.94 -11.49
CA GLU A 213 16.61 7.85 -12.24
C GLU A 213 16.86 7.75 -13.75
N GLY A 214 15.79 7.60 -14.52
CA GLY A 214 15.83 7.48 -15.97
C GLY A 214 16.32 6.13 -16.51
N LYS A 215 16.62 5.14 -15.65
CA LYS A 215 17.02 3.79 -16.06
C LYS A 215 15.96 2.74 -15.73
N ALA A 216 16.07 1.58 -16.38
CA ALA A 216 15.25 0.43 -16.02
C ALA A 216 15.61 -0.08 -14.63
N ALA A 217 14.61 -0.59 -13.89
CA ALA A 217 14.84 -1.21 -12.61
C ALA A 217 15.64 -2.52 -12.75
N VAL A 218 16.46 -2.81 -11.76
CA VAL A 218 17.28 -4.01 -11.66
C VAL A 218 16.78 -4.85 -10.50
N GLU A 219 16.52 -6.13 -10.76
CA GLU A 219 16.13 -7.08 -9.72
C GLU A 219 17.30 -7.42 -8.81
N ILE A 220 17.03 -7.45 -7.51
CA ILE A 220 18.01 -7.87 -6.50
C ILE A 220 17.53 -9.19 -5.88
N LEU A 221 18.32 -10.24 -6.10
CA LEU A 221 18.18 -11.55 -5.50
C LEU A 221 19.37 -11.81 -4.55
N PRO A 222 19.33 -12.86 -3.70
CA PRO A 222 20.48 -13.26 -2.91
C PRO A 222 21.74 -13.47 -3.75
N GLY A 223 22.82 -12.80 -3.40
CA GLY A 223 24.08 -12.79 -4.14
C GLY A 223 24.22 -11.68 -5.19
N THR A 224 23.14 -10.95 -5.51
CA THR A 224 23.24 -9.77 -6.38
C THR A 224 24.00 -8.65 -5.68
N VAL A 225 24.98 -8.07 -6.39
CA VAL A 225 25.77 -6.91 -5.92
C VAL A 225 25.46 -5.71 -6.80
N ILE A 226 25.02 -4.62 -6.17
CA ILE A 226 24.74 -3.34 -6.83
C ILE A 226 25.81 -2.33 -6.38
N HIS A 227 26.52 -1.75 -7.33
CA HIS A 227 27.42 -0.63 -7.11
C HIS A 227 26.72 0.66 -7.49
N ILE A 228 26.53 1.54 -6.51
CA ILE A 228 25.87 2.83 -6.69
C ILE A 228 26.92 3.92 -6.57
N PRO A 229 27.33 4.56 -7.69
CA PRO A 229 28.28 5.65 -7.64
C PRO A 229 27.75 6.83 -6.83
N ALA A 230 28.67 7.64 -6.28
CA ALA A 230 28.27 8.90 -5.66
C ALA A 230 27.50 9.80 -6.65
N ASN A 231 26.60 10.62 -6.12
CA ASN A 231 25.80 11.60 -6.86
C ASN A 231 24.78 10.99 -7.83
N VAL A 232 24.46 9.70 -7.72
CA VAL A 232 23.42 9.04 -8.50
C VAL A 232 22.11 9.04 -7.70
N LYS A 233 21.04 9.60 -8.28
CA LYS A 233 19.69 9.52 -7.71
C LYS A 233 19.10 8.14 -7.96
N HIS A 234 18.68 7.49 -6.88
CA HIS A 234 18.21 6.11 -6.92
C HIS A 234 17.25 5.80 -5.78
N TRP A 235 16.61 4.67 -5.87
CA TRP A 235 15.85 4.04 -4.79
C TRP A 235 16.01 2.52 -4.83
N HIS A 236 15.66 1.86 -3.71
CA HIS A 236 15.57 0.40 -3.62
C HIS A 236 14.48 -0.02 -2.62
N GLY A 237 14.01 -1.26 -2.74
CA GLY A 237 12.95 -1.79 -1.89
C GLY A 237 12.56 -3.21 -2.24
N ALA A 238 11.60 -3.77 -1.49
CA ALA A 238 11.08 -5.11 -1.68
C ALA A 238 10.21 -5.23 -2.94
N ALA A 239 10.09 -6.44 -3.48
CA ALA A 239 9.07 -6.77 -4.47
C ALA A 239 7.68 -6.80 -3.82
N ALA A 240 6.62 -6.73 -4.64
CA ALA A 240 5.24 -6.61 -4.15
C ALA A 240 4.78 -7.83 -3.33
N ASN A 241 5.36 -8.98 -3.56
CA ASN A 241 4.96 -10.26 -2.97
C ASN A 241 6.11 -10.97 -2.23
N SER A 242 7.16 -10.25 -1.88
CA SER A 242 8.32 -10.85 -1.20
C SER A 242 8.88 -9.89 -0.15
N TRP A 243 9.23 -10.41 1.00
CA TRP A 243 10.19 -9.78 1.87
C TRP A 243 11.54 -9.64 1.14
N PHE A 244 12.33 -8.67 1.53
CA PHE A 244 13.63 -8.42 0.94
C PHE A 244 14.63 -7.94 1.99
N ALA A 245 15.84 -8.45 1.94
CA ALA A 245 16.93 -7.95 2.78
C ALA A 245 18.22 -7.83 1.97
N HIS A 246 18.96 -6.75 2.27
CA HIS A 246 20.29 -6.52 1.70
C HIS A 246 21.24 -5.94 2.74
N LEU A 247 22.51 -6.19 2.58
CA LEU A 247 23.55 -5.41 3.25
C LEU A 247 23.75 -4.09 2.51
N ALA A 248 23.79 -3.01 3.27
CA ALA A 248 24.10 -1.67 2.78
C ALA A 248 25.48 -1.26 3.33
N PHE A 249 26.36 -0.84 2.42
CA PHE A 249 27.69 -0.33 2.73
C PHE A 249 27.77 1.11 2.25
N GLU A 250 28.12 2.03 3.13
CA GLU A 250 28.54 3.37 2.72
C GLU A 250 30.03 3.34 2.36
N LEU A 251 30.34 3.76 1.14
CA LEU A 251 31.71 3.78 0.66
C LEU A 251 32.41 5.06 1.12
N SER A 252 33.68 4.92 1.50
CA SER A 252 34.49 6.06 1.93
C SER A 252 34.65 7.07 0.79
N GLY A 253 34.47 8.34 1.11
CA GLY A 253 34.59 9.45 0.15
C GLY A 253 34.87 10.77 0.85
N GLU A 254 35.15 11.80 0.05
CA GLU A 254 35.35 13.16 0.53
C GLU A 254 34.04 13.97 0.48
N ASN A 255 33.76 14.76 1.50
CA ASN A 255 32.55 15.58 1.65
C ASN A 255 31.25 14.79 1.42
N THR A 256 31.18 13.60 2.04
CA THR A 256 30.00 12.72 1.91
C THR A 256 28.80 13.29 2.65
N SER A 257 27.61 13.18 2.04
CA SER A 257 26.33 13.47 2.66
C SER A 257 25.20 12.69 1.98
N ASN A 258 24.09 12.48 2.69
CA ASN A 258 22.91 11.82 2.16
C ASN A 258 21.80 12.83 1.97
N GLU A 259 21.17 12.84 0.81
CA GLU A 259 20.01 13.66 0.47
C GLU A 259 18.80 12.76 0.21
N TRP A 260 17.75 12.98 1.00
CA TRP A 260 16.47 12.31 0.83
C TRP A 260 15.54 13.20 0.03
N LEU A 261 14.93 12.62 -1.01
CA LEU A 261 14.08 13.30 -1.96
C LEU A 261 12.63 12.79 -1.87
N GLU A 262 11.87 12.93 -2.95
CA GLU A 262 10.48 12.55 -3.04
C GLU A 262 10.25 11.03 -2.86
N PRO A 263 9.09 10.63 -2.35
CA PRO A 263 8.69 9.22 -2.34
C PRO A 263 8.57 8.64 -3.76
N VAL A 264 8.92 7.37 -3.93
CA VAL A 264 8.55 6.60 -5.12
C VAL A 264 7.05 6.36 -5.09
N THR A 265 6.32 6.86 -6.07
CA THR A 265 4.87 6.73 -6.14
C THR A 265 4.43 5.27 -6.34
N ASP A 266 3.20 4.94 -5.94
CA ASP A 266 2.65 3.60 -6.22
C ASP A 266 2.58 3.32 -7.72
N GLU A 267 2.30 4.33 -8.54
CA GLU A 267 2.26 4.19 -9.99
C GLU A 267 3.64 3.85 -10.58
N GLU A 268 4.71 4.49 -10.13
CA GLU A 268 6.08 4.18 -10.55
C GLU A 268 6.49 2.78 -10.10
N TYR A 269 6.21 2.45 -8.84
CA TYR A 269 6.54 1.16 -8.27
C TYR A 269 5.78 0.00 -8.96
N ASP A 270 4.48 0.13 -9.21
CA ASP A 270 3.67 -0.92 -9.81
C ASP A 270 4.04 -1.20 -11.27
N LYS A 271 4.53 -0.20 -12.02
CA LYS A 271 5.08 -0.40 -13.37
C LYS A 271 6.24 -1.39 -13.39
N ILE A 272 7.08 -1.40 -12.35
CA ILE A 272 8.23 -2.31 -12.25
C ILE A 272 7.80 -3.74 -11.97
N GLN A 273 6.75 -3.94 -11.17
CA GLN A 273 6.24 -5.27 -10.83
C GLN A 273 5.65 -6.02 -12.02
N MET A 274 5.38 -5.33 -13.13
CA MET A 274 4.86 -5.90 -14.38
C MET A 274 5.96 -6.33 -15.36
N LEU A 275 7.24 -6.12 -15.03
CA LEU A 275 8.34 -6.59 -15.85
C LEU A 275 8.42 -8.13 -15.75
N PRO A 276 8.62 -8.82 -16.90
CA PRO A 276 8.60 -10.30 -16.95
C PRO A 276 9.73 -10.94 -16.17
#